data_959158cb582c260e426a08440f016f15
#
_entry.id   959158cb582c260e426a08440f016f15
#
_cell.length_a   1.000
_cell.length_b   1.000
_cell.length_c   1.000
_cell.angle_alpha   90.00
_cell.angle_beta   90.00
_cell.angle_gamma   90.00
#
_symmetry.space_group_name_H-M   'P 1'
#
loop_
_entity.id
_entity.type
_entity.pdbx_description
1 polymer ?
#
loop_
_entity_poly.entity_id
_entity_poly.type
_entity_poly.pdbx_seq_one_letter_code
_entity_poly.pdbx_strand_id
1 'polypeptide(L)'
;MSDLVNLSNIDQNMRNNLMETNFEIPQNIDAEQALLGALLVNNEIYDKINNILKTEHFYDPVHQKIYEICAEKISRNSLASPVTLKTYFQDDPGIKELGGVAYLAKLAASAISLYSSADHAQLISELALRRSLINLGREISEKAAIMTLSLIHI
;
A
#
# COMPACT_ATOMS: atom_id res chain seq x y z
N MET A 1 11.99 -12.17 -47.38
CA MET A 1 11.69 -13.36 -46.56
C MET A 1 12.41 -13.42 -45.21
N SER A 2 13.55 -12.76 -45.05
CA SER A 2 14.28 -12.68 -43.75
C SER A 2 13.59 -11.78 -42.72
N ASP A 3 12.76 -10.81 -43.11
CA ASP A 3 12.13 -9.85 -42.22
C ASP A 3 10.93 -10.41 -41.42
N LEU A 4 10.23 -11.40 -41.96
CA LEU A 4 9.07 -12.04 -41.32
C LEU A 4 9.46 -12.95 -40.15
N VAL A 5 10.64 -13.58 -40.21
CA VAL A 5 11.18 -14.41 -39.12
C VAL A 5 11.62 -13.57 -37.94
N ASN A 6 12.07 -12.34 -38.21
CA ASN A 6 12.54 -11.42 -37.17
C ASN A 6 11.39 -10.82 -36.36
N LEU A 7 10.24 -10.57 -36.96
CA LEU A 7 9.05 -10.04 -36.29
C LEU A 7 8.41 -11.06 -35.31
N SER A 8 8.42 -12.35 -35.66
CA SER A 8 7.90 -13.40 -34.77
C SER A 8 8.80 -13.64 -33.53
N ASN A 9 10.11 -13.48 -33.70
CA ASN A 9 11.06 -13.59 -32.59
C ASN A 9 11.00 -12.37 -31.65
N ILE A 10 10.76 -11.18 -32.21
CA ILE A 10 10.57 -9.96 -31.40
C ILE A 10 9.29 -10.07 -30.58
N ASP A 11 8.23 -10.59 -31.15
CA ASP A 11 6.95 -10.76 -30.48
C ASP A 11 7.01 -11.80 -29.36
N GLN A 12 7.74 -12.90 -29.57
CA GLN A 12 7.99 -13.91 -28.52
C GLN A 12 8.89 -13.39 -27.40
N ASN A 13 9.95 -12.63 -27.72
CA ASN A 13 10.81 -12.02 -26.73
C ASN A 13 10.08 -10.95 -25.93
N MET A 14 9.21 -10.15 -26.56
CA MET A 14 8.37 -9.19 -25.85
C MET A 14 7.36 -9.89 -24.94
N ARG A 15 6.75 -11.00 -25.38
CA ARG A 15 5.84 -11.79 -24.54
C ARG A 15 6.54 -12.44 -23.37
N ASN A 16 7.73 -13.00 -23.57
CA ASN A 16 8.52 -13.58 -22.50
C ASN A 16 9.00 -12.51 -21.51
N ASN A 17 9.42 -11.35 -21.99
CA ASN A 17 9.76 -10.20 -21.12
C ASN A 17 8.55 -9.67 -20.35
N LEU A 18 7.37 -9.66 -20.95
CA LEU A 18 6.13 -9.27 -20.26
C LEU A 18 5.67 -10.30 -19.21
N MET A 19 6.00 -11.58 -19.42
CA MET A 19 5.70 -12.65 -18.46
C MET A 19 6.78 -12.80 -17.37
N GLU A 20 8.03 -12.43 -17.67
CA GLU A 20 9.17 -12.49 -16.74
C GLU A 20 9.41 -11.19 -15.98
N THR A 21 8.72 -10.09 -16.29
CA THR A 21 8.79 -8.88 -15.50
C THR A 21 8.14 -9.16 -14.13
N ASN A 22 8.96 -9.58 -13.19
CA ASN A 22 8.68 -9.42 -11.77
C ASN A 22 8.58 -7.91 -11.51
N PHE A 23 7.38 -7.35 -11.68
CA PHE A 23 7.12 -5.98 -11.28
C PHE A 23 7.35 -5.88 -9.78
N GLU A 24 8.32 -5.05 -9.37
CA GLU A 24 8.38 -4.64 -7.97
C GLU A 24 7.03 -4.00 -7.63
N ILE A 25 6.41 -4.47 -6.56
CA ILE A 25 5.14 -3.91 -6.10
C ILE A 25 5.40 -2.48 -5.64
N PRO A 26 4.74 -1.46 -6.23
CA PRO A 26 4.92 -0.08 -5.82
C PRO A 26 4.53 0.11 -4.36
N GLN A 27 5.50 0.52 -3.52
CA GLN A 27 5.34 0.74 -2.10
C GLN A 27 6.43 1.67 -1.57
N ASN A 28 6.16 2.31 -0.45
CA ASN A 28 7.16 3.09 0.28
C ASN A 28 6.87 2.99 1.79
N ILE A 29 7.47 1.99 2.42
CA ILE A 29 7.29 1.72 3.85
C ILE A 29 7.79 2.88 4.71
N ASP A 30 8.89 3.51 4.33
CA ASP A 30 9.44 4.66 5.06
C ASP A 30 8.46 5.83 5.07
N ALA A 31 7.80 6.10 3.94
CA ALA A 31 6.76 7.13 3.86
C ALA A 31 5.54 6.79 4.74
N GLU A 32 5.12 5.53 4.75
CA GLU A 32 4.03 5.08 5.62
C GLU A 32 4.38 5.24 7.09
N GLN A 33 5.57 4.82 7.51
CA GLN A 33 6.06 4.96 8.87
C GLN A 33 6.14 6.43 9.31
N ALA A 34 6.68 7.29 8.44
CA ALA A 34 6.83 8.71 8.72
C ALA A 34 5.47 9.41 8.90
N LEU A 35 4.49 9.08 8.06
CA LEU A 35 3.14 9.65 8.14
C LEU A 35 2.38 9.16 9.37
N LEU A 36 2.43 7.86 9.65
CA LEU A 36 1.80 7.29 10.84
C LEU A 36 2.45 7.82 12.13
N GLY A 37 3.77 7.97 12.13
CA GLY A 37 4.50 8.61 13.22
C GLY A 37 4.03 10.04 13.47
N ALA A 38 3.88 10.83 12.41
CA ALA A 38 3.36 12.19 12.48
C ALA A 38 1.93 12.24 13.04
N LEU A 39 1.07 11.32 12.59
CA LEU A 39 -0.31 11.21 13.07
C LEU A 39 -0.38 10.86 14.56
N LEU A 40 0.47 9.96 15.04
CA LEU A 40 0.56 9.55 16.46
C LEU A 40 1.09 10.66 17.38
N VAL A 41 1.88 11.58 16.83
CA VAL A 41 2.42 12.74 17.56
C VAL A 41 1.46 13.91 17.52
N ASN A 42 0.77 14.13 16.38
CA ASN A 42 -0.17 15.23 16.20
C ASN A 42 -1.42 14.77 15.43
N ASN A 43 -2.51 14.58 16.15
CA ASN A 43 -3.76 14.10 15.58
C ASN A 43 -4.44 15.10 14.61
N GLU A 44 -4.08 16.39 14.64
CA GLU A 44 -4.58 17.39 13.67
C GLU A 44 -4.19 17.08 12.23
N ILE A 45 -3.15 16.27 12.04
CA ILE A 45 -2.74 15.77 10.73
C ILE A 45 -3.87 15.00 10.05
N TYR A 46 -4.69 14.29 10.81
CA TYR A 46 -5.82 13.53 10.26
C TYR A 46 -6.74 14.39 9.41
N ASP A 47 -7.07 15.60 9.85
CA ASP A 47 -7.94 16.50 9.10
C ASP A 47 -7.36 16.91 7.73
N LYS A 48 -6.04 16.90 7.60
CA LYS A 48 -5.34 17.24 6.35
C LYS A 48 -5.25 16.06 5.38
N ILE A 49 -5.26 14.84 5.89
CA ILE A 49 -4.96 13.65 5.08
C ILE A 49 -6.18 12.75 4.84
N ASN A 50 -7.24 12.86 5.62
CA ASN A 50 -8.39 11.97 5.56
C ASN A 50 -9.13 11.98 4.20
N ASN A 51 -9.06 13.09 3.47
CA ASN A 51 -9.63 13.20 2.13
C ASN A 51 -8.75 12.59 1.03
N ILE A 52 -7.46 12.42 1.31
CA ILE A 52 -6.45 11.92 0.37
C ILE A 52 -6.25 10.42 0.59
N LEU A 53 -6.20 10.00 1.84
CA LEU A 53 -5.71 8.69 2.26
C LEU A 53 -6.81 7.87 2.93
N LYS A 54 -6.93 6.62 2.49
CA LYS A 54 -7.82 5.62 3.08
C LYS A 54 -6.99 4.48 3.67
N THR A 55 -7.57 3.71 4.57
CA THR A 55 -6.92 2.56 5.22
C THR A 55 -6.30 1.59 4.22
N GLU A 56 -7.01 1.25 3.18
CA GLU A 56 -6.57 0.31 2.14
C GLU A 56 -5.41 0.82 1.28
N HIS A 57 -5.06 2.10 1.36
CA HIS A 57 -3.93 2.66 0.62
C HIS A 57 -2.57 2.29 1.20
N PHE A 58 -2.50 1.93 2.48
CA PHE A 58 -1.27 1.42 3.08
C PHE A 58 -0.94 0.03 2.54
N TYR A 59 0.33 -0.19 2.27
CA TYR A 59 0.82 -1.49 1.79
C TYR A 59 0.94 -2.49 2.94
N ASP A 60 1.49 -2.07 4.07
CA ASP A 60 1.69 -2.93 5.23
C ASP A 60 0.36 -3.12 6.00
N PRO A 61 -0.09 -4.36 6.21
CA PRO A 61 -1.33 -4.63 6.96
C PRO A 61 -1.33 -4.08 8.40
N VAL A 62 -0.18 -4.01 9.05
CA VAL A 62 -0.05 -3.40 10.38
C VAL A 62 -0.28 -1.90 10.32
N HIS A 63 0.24 -1.25 9.27
CA HIS A 63 0.02 0.18 9.03
C HIS A 63 -1.46 0.48 8.75
N GLN A 64 -2.13 -0.36 7.98
CA GLN A 64 -3.57 -0.26 7.74
C GLN A 64 -4.34 -0.26 9.07
N LYS A 65 -4.02 -1.23 9.94
CA LYS A 65 -4.67 -1.36 11.24
C LYS A 65 -4.39 -0.18 12.17
N ILE A 66 -3.14 0.31 12.20
CA ILE A 66 -2.78 1.50 12.98
C ILE A 66 -3.58 2.72 12.52
N TYR A 67 -3.62 2.96 11.21
CA TYR A 67 -4.36 4.09 10.64
C TYR A 67 -5.86 3.99 10.93
N GLU A 68 -6.45 2.82 10.76
CA GLU A 68 -7.87 2.57 11.06
C GLU A 68 -8.22 2.90 12.52
N ILE A 69 -7.42 2.43 13.47
CA ILE A 69 -7.62 2.68 14.91
C ILE A 69 -7.43 4.18 15.21
N CYS A 70 -6.42 4.82 14.61
CA CYS A 70 -6.23 6.27 14.73
C CYS A 70 -7.46 7.04 14.24
N ALA A 71 -7.95 6.71 13.04
CA ALA A 71 -9.12 7.34 12.44
C ALA A 71 -10.37 7.19 13.32
N GLU A 72 -10.61 5.99 13.84
CA GLU A 72 -11.73 5.71 14.74
C GLU A 72 -11.64 6.53 16.03
N LYS A 73 -10.47 6.55 16.67
CA LYS A 73 -10.27 7.33 17.91
C LYS A 73 -10.46 8.83 17.68
N ILE A 74 -9.85 9.36 16.65
CA ILE A 74 -9.92 10.79 16.33
C ILE A 74 -11.35 11.21 15.99
N SER A 75 -12.08 10.39 15.24
CA SER A 75 -13.49 10.66 14.92
C SER A 75 -14.41 10.68 16.13
N ARG A 76 -14.01 10.01 17.21
CA ARG A 76 -14.71 10.02 18.52
C ARG A 76 -14.15 11.06 19.50
N ASN A 77 -13.35 12.00 19.03
CA ASN A 77 -12.65 12.99 19.84
C ASN A 77 -11.74 12.38 20.94
N SER A 78 -11.20 11.19 20.67
CA SER A 78 -10.25 10.51 21.56
C SER A 78 -8.83 10.65 21.02
N LEU A 79 -7.85 10.71 21.93
CA LEU A 79 -6.45 10.81 21.56
C LEU A 79 -5.94 9.48 20.95
N ALA A 80 -5.36 9.57 19.78
CA ALA A 80 -4.58 8.51 19.15
C ALA A 80 -3.08 8.78 19.40
N SER A 81 -2.44 7.93 20.18
CA SER A 81 -1.00 8.03 20.52
C SER A 81 -0.43 6.63 20.70
N PRO A 82 0.91 6.47 20.75
CA PRO A 82 1.51 5.18 21.04
C PRO A 82 0.97 4.53 22.32
N VAL A 83 0.73 5.34 23.35
CA VAL A 83 0.21 4.84 24.64
C VAL A 83 -1.23 4.34 24.51
N THR A 84 -2.09 5.13 23.85
CA THR A 84 -3.52 4.77 23.72
C THR A 84 -3.78 3.63 22.74
N LEU A 85 -2.89 3.42 21.78
CA LEU A 85 -2.98 2.32 20.84
C LEU A 85 -2.42 1.00 21.37
N LYS A 86 -1.60 1.04 22.41
CA LYS A 86 -0.91 -0.13 22.96
C LYS A 86 -1.85 -1.31 23.24
N THR A 87 -3.02 -1.05 23.82
CA THR A 87 -3.99 -2.09 24.17
C THR A 87 -4.56 -2.86 22.99
N TYR A 88 -4.65 -2.20 21.81
CA TYR A 88 -5.15 -2.83 20.59
C TYR A 88 -4.15 -3.78 19.95
N PHE A 89 -2.86 -3.67 20.30
CA PHE A 89 -1.77 -4.39 19.66
C PHE A 89 -1.03 -5.37 20.58
N GLN A 90 -1.40 -5.49 21.85
CA GLN A 90 -0.68 -6.34 22.82
C GLN A 90 -0.52 -7.80 22.35
N ASP A 91 -1.55 -8.34 21.72
CA ASP A 91 -1.59 -9.74 21.25
C ASP A 91 -1.62 -9.84 19.71
N ASP A 92 -1.39 -8.72 19.01
CA ASP A 92 -1.42 -8.70 17.55
C ASP A 92 -0.17 -9.38 16.98
N PRO A 93 -0.31 -10.45 16.17
CA PRO A 93 0.83 -11.18 15.60
C PRO A 93 1.63 -10.33 14.62
N GLY A 94 0.99 -9.42 13.88
CA GLY A 94 1.66 -8.56 12.90
C GLY A 94 2.63 -7.57 13.58
N ILE A 95 2.20 -6.95 14.67
CA ILE A 95 3.08 -6.01 15.39
C ILE A 95 4.19 -6.74 16.14
N LYS A 96 3.96 -7.99 16.57
CA LYS A 96 5.00 -8.82 17.20
C LYS A 96 6.17 -9.07 16.25
N GLU A 97 5.92 -9.28 14.98
CA GLU A 97 6.96 -9.43 13.95
C GLU A 97 7.78 -8.14 13.75
N LEU A 98 7.20 -6.98 14.02
CA LEU A 98 7.85 -5.67 13.91
C LEU A 98 8.55 -5.21 15.19
N GLY A 99 8.59 -6.04 16.22
CA GLY A 99 9.22 -5.75 17.50
C GLY A 99 8.25 -5.44 18.64
N GLY A 100 6.95 -5.75 18.47
CA GLY A 100 5.92 -5.58 19.48
C GLY A 100 5.42 -4.14 19.61
N VAL A 101 4.77 -3.83 20.73
CA VAL A 101 4.17 -2.49 20.95
C VAL A 101 5.18 -1.34 20.97
N ALA A 102 6.46 -1.63 21.17
CA ALA A 102 7.55 -0.66 21.02
C ALA A 102 7.64 -0.08 19.60
N TYR A 103 7.10 -0.78 18.60
CA TYR A 103 7.00 -0.30 17.22
C TYR A 103 6.20 1.01 17.12
N LEU A 104 5.15 1.17 17.92
CA LEU A 104 4.36 2.41 17.96
C LEU A 104 5.21 3.62 18.40
N ALA A 105 6.08 3.44 19.38
CA ALA A 105 7.02 4.47 19.79
C ALA A 105 8.09 4.76 18.72
N LYS A 106 8.53 3.72 18.01
CA LYS A 106 9.45 3.86 16.87
C LYS A 106 8.82 4.67 15.74
N LEU A 107 7.55 4.45 15.42
CA LEU A 107 6.81 5.27 14.46
C LEU A 107 6.76 6.74 14.89
N ALA A 108 6.42 7.01 16.14
CA ALA A 108 6.40 8.38 16.66
C ALA A 108 7.76 9.08 16.57
N ALA A 109 8.87 8.33 16.74
CA ALA A 109 10.22 8.85 16.59
C ALA A 109 10.59 9.19 15.14
N SER A 110 9.92 8.59 14.15
CA SER A 110 10.12 8.86 12.71
C SER A 110 9.18 9.93 12.15
N ALA A 111 8.47 10.65 13.01
CA ALA A 111 7.46 11.62 12.61
C ALA A 111 8.01 12.73 11.70
N ILE A 112 7.25 13.04 10.66
CA ILE A 112 7.50 14.17 9.76
C ILE A 112 6.75 15.42 10.22
N SER A 113 7.08 16.54 9.62
CA SER A 113 6.38 17.80 9.91
C SER A 113 4.93 17.80 9.41
N LEU A 114 4.11 18.61 10.04
CA LEU A 114 2.71 18.85 9.62
C LEU A 114 2.62 19.28 8.14
N TYR A 115 3.60 20.04 7.66
CA TYR A 115 3.62 20.55 6.29
C TYR A 115 3.89 19.47 5.25
N SER A 116 4.67 18.45 5.59
CA SER A 116 5.00 17.35 4.67
C SER A 116 3.95 16.21 4.68
N SER A 117 3.02 16.23 5.61
CA SER A 117 2.07 15.13 5.79
C SER A 117 1.14 14.93 4.59
N ALA A 118 0.68 16.02 3.97
CA ALA A 118 -0.17 15.94 2.77
C ALA A 118 0.60 15.35 1.58
N ASP A 119 1.87 15.70 1.39
CA ASP A 119 2.71 15.16 0.31
C ASP A 119 2.97 13.67 0.51
N HIS A 120 3.21 13.22 1.73
CA HIS A 120 3.36 11.80 2.05
C HIS A 120 2.06 11.03 1.85
N ALA A 121 0.93 11.59 2.24
CA ALA A 121 -0.38 11.00 2.00
C ALA A 121 -0.66 10.84 0.51
N GLN A 122 -0.34 11.86 -0.28
CA GLN A 122 -0.46 11.83 -1.74
C GLN A 122 0.40 10.73 -2.35
N LEU A 123 1.67 10.62 -1.92
CA LEU A 123 2.58 9.57 -2.37
C LEU A 123 2.03 8.17 -2.07
N ILE A 124 1.58 7.93 -0.85
CA ILE A 124 1.01 6.64 -0.44
C ILE A 124 -0.23 6.31 -1.28
N SER A 125 -1.11 7.28 -1.49
CA SER A 125 -2.32 7.12 -2.33
C SER A 125 -1.98 6.80 -3.78
N GLU A 126 -0.99 7.47 -4.37
CA GLU A 126 -0.52 7.20 -5.73
C GLU A 126 0.09 5.80 -5.89
N LEU A 127 0.88 5.37 -4.92
CA LEU A 127 1.45 4.02 -4.93
C LEU A 127 0.36 2.95 -4.81
N ALA A 128 -0.67 3.20 -4.02
CA ALA A 128 -1.84 2.32 -3.92
C ALA A 128 -2.61 2.24 -5.24
N LEU A 129 -2.78 3.36 -5.93
CA LEU A 129 -3.39 3.40 -7.27
C LEU A 129 -2.60 2.56 -8.27
N ARG A 130 -1.28 2.67 -8.27
CA ARG A 130 -0.41 1.86 -9.13
C ARG A 130 -0.56 0.37 -8.84
N ARG A 131 -0.62 -0.04 -7.57
CA ARG A 131 -0.89 -1.44 -7.20
C ARG A 131 -2.24 -1.92 -7.73
N SER A 132 -3.28 -1.10 -7.62
CA SER A 132 -4.62 -1.41 -8.12
C SER A 132 -4.63 -1.59 -9.64
N LEU A 133 -3.90 -0.75 -10.38
CA LEU A 133 -3.77 -0.86 -11.84
C LEU A 133 -3.02 -2.14 -12.25
N ILE A 134 -1.97 -2.52 -11.54
CA ILE A 134 -1.24 -3.78 -11.79
C ILE A 134 -2.16 -4.97 -11.57
N ASN A 135 -2.91 -4.98 -10.47
CA ASN A 135 -3.85 -6.06 -10.16
C ASN A 135 -4.98 -6.16 -11.19
N LEU A 136 -5.52 -5.02 -11.60
CA LEU A 136 -6.55 -4.96 -12.65
C LEU A 136 -6.02 -5.50 -13.98
N GLY A 137 -4.79 -5.13 -14.35
CA GLY A 137 -4.13 -5.64 -15.56
C GLY A 137 -3.95 -7.16 -15.54
N ARG A 138 -3.55 -7.71 -14.39
CA ARG A 138 -3.45 -9.17 -14.20
C ARG A 138 -4.81 -9.85 -14.32
N GLU A 139 -5.85 -9.32 -13.67
CA GLU A 139 -7.21 -9.86 -13.76
C GLU A 139 -7.73 -9.85 -15.20
N ILE A 140 -7.51 -8.77 -15.95
CA ILE A 140 -7.92 -8.67 -17.37
C ILE A 140 -7.20 -9.73 -18.19
N SER A 141 -5.89 -9.90 -17.99
CA SER A 141 -5.09 -10.90 -18.71
C SER A 141 -5.54 -12.33 -18.41
N GLU A 142 -5.80 -12.65 -17.14
CA GLU A 142 -6.27 -13.96 -16.69
C GLU A 142 -7.67 -14.28 -17.25
N LYS A 143 -8.60 -13.34 -17.15
CA LYS A 143 -9.97 -13.50 -17.69
C LYS A 143 -9.97 -13.66 -19.21
N ALA A 144 -9.15 -12.91 -19.92
CA ALA A 144 -9.02 -13.04 -21.38
C ALA A 144 -8.50 -14.43 -21.78
N ALA A 145 -7.54 -14.99 -21.04
CA ALA A 145 -7.03 -16.34 -21.27
C ALA A 145 -8.11 -17.41 -21.03
N ILE A 146 -8.89 -17.28 -19.96
CA ILE A 146 -10.00 -18.20 -19.65
C ILE A 146 -11.10 -18.10 -20.70
N MET A 147 -11.47 -16.91 -21.16
CA MET A 147 -12.46 -16.70 -22.22
C MET A 147 -12.05 -17.37 -23.54
N THR A 148 -10.78 -17.30 -23.90
CA THR A 148 -10.23 -17.96 -25.08
C THR A 148 -10.38 -19.48 -24.97
N LEU A 149 -10.08 -20.08 -23.83
CA LEU A 149 -10.27 -21.51 -23.57
C LEU A 149 -11.73 -21.91 -23.58
N SER A 150 -12.61 -21.09 -23.04
CA SER A 150 -14.07 -21.30 -23.04
C SER A 150 -14.64 -21.29 -24.46
N LEU A 151 -14.16 -20.41 -25.33
CA LEU A 151 -14.57 -20.36 -26.76
C LEU A 151 -14.08 -21.57 -27.55
N ILE A 152 -12.97 -22.17 -27.21
CA ILE A 152 -12.44 -23.38 -27.88
C ILE A 152 -13.26 -24.63 -27.53
N HIS A 153 -13.91 -24.66 -26.37
CA HIS A 153 -14.72 -25.79 -25.89
C HIS A 153 -16.20 -25.76 -26.31
N ILE A 154 -16.61 -24.71 -26.99
CA ILE A 154 -17.92 -24.61 -27.60
C ILE A 154 -17.89 -25.20 -29.03
#